data_d3260725b4e57f8168a160cce8f36663
#
_entry.id   d3260725b4e57f8168a160cce8f36663
#
_cell.length_a   1.000
_cell.length_b   1.000
_cell.length_c   1.000
_cell.angle_alpha   90.00
_cell.angle_beta   90.00
_cell.angle_gamma   90.00
#
_symmetry.space_group_name_H-M   'P 1'
#
loop_
_entity.id
_entity.type
_entity.pdbx_description
1 polymer ?
#
loop_
_entity_poly.entity_id
_entity_poly.type
_entity_poly.pdbx_seq_one_letter_code
_entity_poly.pdbx_strand_id
1 'polypeptide(L)'
;GLLTYIGTRLDTEESGVALREVFLDSKLVFSKPQDRLFAGQIDRMDRFALRYRARKYSSEQFRMPYSGLRGQRTSLIPHQLNIAHDVGRRHAPRVLLADEVGLGKTIEAGMILHQQLLSGAAERVLIIVPETLQHQWLVEMLRRFNLRFALFDDERYAEAQHDAYNPFDTEQLVICSLDFARRSKQRLEHLCEAEWDLLVVDEAHHLVWSEDAPSREYQAIEQLA
;
A
#
# COMPACT_ATOMS: atom_id res chain seq x y z
N GLY A 1 15.14 7.76 9.43
CA GLY A 1 15.97 7.62 8.25
C GLY A 1 15.90 6.19 7.73
N LEU A 2 15.93 6.00 6.43
CA LEU A 2 15.96 4.69 5.79
C LEU A 2 17.32 4.03 6.06
N LEU A 3 17.29 2.77 6.49
CA LEU A 3 18.49 1.99 6.70
C LEU A 3 19.00 1.45 5.37
N THR A 4 20.32 1.44 5.23
CA THR A 4 20.98 0.78 4.10
C THR A 4 21.87 -0.33 4.67
N TYR A 5 21.65 -1.55 4.21
CA TYR A 5 22.45 -2.72 4.57
C TYR A 5 23.56 -2.90 3.55
N ILE A 6 24.77 -3.14 4.01
CA ILE A 6 25.91 -3.49 3.15
C ILE A 6 26.22 -4.96 3.36
N GLY A 7 26.20 -5.72 2.28
CA GLY A 7 26.39 -7.16 2.32
C GLY A 7 27.31 -7.67 1.22
N THR A 8 27.58 -8.95 1.27
CA THR A 8 28.30 -9.67 0.20
C THR A 8 27.33 -10.65 -0.46
N ARG A 9 27.23 -10.62 -1.76
CA ARG A 9 26.44 -11.61 -2.53
C ARG A 9 27.10 -12.99 -2.41
N LEU A 10 26.29 -13.99 -2.08
CA LEU A 10 26.80 -15.36 -1.92
C LEU A 10 26.95 -16.11 -3.25
N ASP A 11 26.27 -15.65 -4.30
CA ASP A 11 26.32 -16.24 -5.64
C ASP A 11 27.49 -15.74 -6.48
N THR A 12 27.92 -14.51 -6.31
CA THR A 12 28.97 -13.85 -7.09
C THR A 12 30.20 -13.47 -6.25
N GLU A 13 30.13 -13.65 -4.92
CA GLU A 13 31.15 -13.19 -3.94
C GLU A 13 31.42 -11.67 -3.99
N GLU A 14 30.58 -10.91 -4.66
CA GLU A 14 30.66 -9.45 -4.76
C GLU A 14 30.40 -8.81 -3.40
N SER A 15 31.38 -8.12 -2.84
CA SER A 15 31.30 -7.45 -1.55
C SER A 15 30.90 -5.97 -1.71
N GLY A 16 30.27 -5.41 -0.70
CA GLY A 16 29.88 -3.99 -0.69
C GLY A 16 28.58 -3.69 -1.42
N VAL A 17 27.75 -4.69 -1.73
CA VAL A 17 26.44 -4.49 -2.33
C VAL A 17 25.53 -3.79 -1.32
N ALA A 18 25.06 -2.59 -1.69
CA ALA A 18 24.16 -1.80 -0.85
C ALA A 18 22.69 -2.18 -1.13
N LEU A 19 22.01 -2.65 -0.10
CA LEU A 19 20.58 -2.92 -0.12
C LEU A 19 19.84 -1.89 0.74
N ARG A 20 18.98 -1.09 0.13
CA ARG A 20 18.14 -0.15 0.87
C ARG A 20 16.98 -0.91 1.53
N GLU A 21 16.60 -0.51 2.74
CA GLU A 21 15.50 -1.13 3.51
C GLU A 21 14.18 -1.19 2.72
N VAL A 22 13.93 -0.22 1.84
CA VAL A 22 12.74 -0.15 0.98
C VAL A 22 12.62 -1.35 0.01
N PHE A 23 13.76 -1.95 -0.37
CA PHE A 23 13.78 -3.12 -1.26
C PHE A 23 13.87 -4.45 -0.52
N LEU A 24 13.76 -4.42 0.82
CA LEU A 24 13.79 -5.63 1.61
C LEU A 24 12.39 -6.22 1.71
N ASP A 25 12.17 -7.32 1.01
CA ASP A 25 10.99 -8.17 1.22
C ASP A 25 10.97 -8.65 2.69
N SER A 26 9.78 -8.78 3.26
CA SER A 26 9.53 -9.39 4.57
C SER A 26 10.13 -10.80 4.73
N LYS A 27 10.57 -11.40 3.65
CA LYS A 27 11.21 -12.72 3.56
C LYS A 27 12.73 -12.67 3.62
N LEU A 28 13.36 -11.55 3.95
CA LEU A 28 14.80 -11.46 4.01
C LEU A 28 15.36 -12.44 5.05
N VAL A 29 16.07 -13.43 4.58
CA VAL A 29 16.75 -14.44 5.43
C VAL A 29 18.25 -14.18 5.35
N PHE A 30 18.83 -13.61 6.40
CA PHE A 30 20.26 -13.31 6.49
C PHE A 30 21.17 -14.55 6.58
N SER A 31 20.59 -15.72 6.81
CA SER A 31 21.30 -17.01 6.78
C SER A 31 20.35 -18.14 6.42
N LYS A 32 20.83 -19.13 5.68
CA LYS A 32 20.04 -20.34 5.45
C LYS A 32 19.79 -21.04 6.79
N PRO A 33 18.57 -21.52 7.07
CA PRO A 33 18.28 -22.24 8.31
C PRO A 33 19.22 -23.43 8.55
N GLN A 34 19.66 -24.08 7.49
CA GLN A 34 20.60 -25.21 7.51
C GLN A 34 21.99 -24.79 8.04
N ASP A 35 22.49 -23.64 7.60
CA ASP A 35 23.81 -23.16 8.03
C ASP A 35 23.85 -22.87 9.52
N ARG A 36 22.74 -22.34 10.07
CA ARG A 36 22.59 -22.12 11.52
C ARG A 36 22.51 -23.43 12.29
N LEU A 37 21.82 -24.43 11.72
CA LEU A 37 21.73 -25.76 12.32
C LEU A 37 23.11 -26.45 12.36
N PHE A 38 23.84 -26.42 11.24
CA PHE A 38 25.19 -26.98 11.16
C PHE A 38 26.20 -26.24 12.03
N ALA A 39 26.04 -24.95 12.23
CA ALA A 39 26.85 -24.15 13.15
C ALA A 39 26.47 -24.35 14.63
N GLY A 40 25.54 -25.24 14.94
CA GLY A 40 25.08 -25.48 16.32
C GLY A 40 24.32 -24.29 16.93
N GLN A 41 23.87 -23.36 16.11
CA GLN A 41 23.10 -22.20 16.56
C GLN A 41 21.62 -22.58 16.77
N ILE A 42 21.39 -23.40 17.78
CA ILE A 42 20.03 -23.83 18.17
C ILE A 42 19.50 -22.83 19.19
N ASP A 43 18.32 -22.31 18.94
CA ASP A 43 17.66 -21.42 19.89
C ASP A 43 17.24 -22.17 21.15
N ARG A 44 17.26 -21.45 22.27
CA ARG A 44 16.70 -21.92 23.53
C ARG A 44 15.19 -22.18 23.34
N MET A 45 14.69 -23.21 24.05
CA MET A 45 13.27 -23.63 23.96
C MET A 45 12.29 -22.49 24.31
N ASP A 46 12.64 -21.63 25.25
CA ASP A 46 11.82 -20.48 25.63
C ASP A 46 11.68 -19.48 24.45
N ARG A 47 12.76 -19.20 23.72
CA ARG A 47 12.73 -18.34 22.53
C ARG A 47 11.98 -18.98 21.36
N PHE A 48 12.16 -20.28 21.16
CA PHE A 48 11.38 -21.02 20.18
C PHE A 48 9.88 -20.97 20.49
N ALA A 49 9.51 -21.25 21.75
CA ALA A 49 8.11 -21.19 22.18
C ALA A 49 7.51 -19.80 22.02
N LEU A 50 8.29 -18.74 22.31
CA LEU A 50 7.84 -17.36 22.10
C LEU A 50 7.59 -17.06 20.62
N ARG A 51 8.53 -17.42 19.73
CA ARG A 51 8.35 -17.24 18.29
C ARG A 51 7.20 -18.03 17.72
N TYR A 52 7.06 -19.29 18.13
CA TYR A 52 5.92 -20.12 17.72
C TYR A 52 4.59 -19.49 18.14
N ARG A 53 4.48 -19.05 19.39
CA ARG A 53 3.27 -18.38 19.89
C ARG A 53 3.01 -17.07 19.16
N ALA A 54 4.04 -16.25 18.94
CA ALA A 54 3.90 -15.01 18.19
C ALA A 54 3.39 -15.26 16.77
N ARG A 55 3.97 -16.23 16.04
CA ARG A 55 3.51 -16.62 14.70
C ARG A 55 2.11 -17.21 14.70
N LYS A 56 1.79 -18.04 15.68
CA LYS A 56 0.45 -18.60 15.84
C LYS A 56 -0.58 -17.50 16.05
N TYR A 57 -0.34 -16.59 16.98
CA TYR A 57 -1.24 -15.45 17.23
C TYR A 57 -1.34 -14.52 16.02
N SER A 58 -0.24 -14.24 15.35
CA SER A 58 -0.24 -13.47 14.10
C SER A 58 -1.13 -14.13 13.04
N SER A 59 -0.94 -15.44 12.81
CA SER A 59 -1.76 -16.20 11.84
C SER A 59 -3.24 -16.24 12.23
N GLU A 60 -3.56 -16.42 13.50
CA GLU A 60 -4.94 -16.36 13.99
C GLU A 60 -5.55 -14.96 13.79
N GLN A 61 -4.76 -13.92 14.01
CA GLN A 61 -5.18 -12.53 13.80
C GLN A 61 -5.47 -12.22 12.34
N PHE A 62 -4.61 -12.66 11.41
CA PHE A 62 -4.82 -12.47 9.96
C PHE A 62 -6.06 -13.21 9.44
N ARG A 63 -6.43 -14.34 10.06
CA ARG A 63 -7.62 -15.12 9.69
C ARG A 63 -8.92 -14.56 10.24
N MET A 64 -8.87 -13.62 11.18
CA MET A 64 -10.10 -13.03 11.74
C MET A 64 -10.80 -12.17 10.69
N PRO A 65 -12.14 -12.33 10.54
CA PRO A 65 -12.91 -11.57 9.55
C PRO A 65 -12.84 -10.05 9.76
N TYR A 66 -12.41 -9.60 10.92
CA TYR A 66 -12.30 -8.18 11.30
C TYR A 66 -10.85 -7.72 11.51
N SER A 67 -9.88 -8.37 10.88
CA SER A 67 -8.46 -8.03 11.06
C SER A 67 -8.16 -6.57 10.67
N GLY A 68 -8.78 -6.07 9.62
CA GLY A 68 -8.64 -4.68 9.16
C GLY A 68 -9.24 -3.63 10.09
N LEU A 69 -10.05 -4.03 11.08
CA LEU A 69 -10.64 -3.13 12.05
C LEU A 69 -9.77 -2.92 13.30
N ARG A 70 -8.61 -3.57 13.37
CA ARG A 70 -7.70 -3.45 14.50
C ARG A 70 -6.84 -2.21 14.41
N GLY A 71 -6.72 -1.50 15.51
CA GLY A 71 -5.90 -0.30 15.59
C GLY A 71 -6.50 0.94 14.95
N GLN A 72 -7.70 0.84 14.38
CA GLN A 72 -8.41 1.99 13.86
C GLN A 72 -8.92 2.89 14.98
N ARG A 73 -8.91 4.18 14.72
CA ARG A 73 -9.46 5.21 15.59
C ARG A 73 -10.74 5.79 14.99
N THR A 74 -11.66 4.92 14.61
CA THR A 74 -12.94 5.25 14.00
C THR A 74 -14.08 4.76 14.86
N SER A 75 -15.24 5.41 14.76
CA SER A 75 -16.47 4.88 15.36
C SER A 75 -16.90 3.62 14.61
N LEU A 76 -17.37 2.61 15.35
CA LEU A 76 -17.87 1.37 14.75
C LEU A 76 -19.30 1.57 14.27
N ILE A 77 -19.45 1.98 13.03
CA ILE A 77 -20.76 2.19 12.40
C ILE A 77 -21.12 0.93 11.60
N PRO A 78 -22.28 0.28 11.89
CA PRO A 78 -22.59 -1.05 11.36
C PRO A 78 -22.53 -1.17 9.82
N HIS A 79 -23.04 -0.17 9.07
CA HIS A 79 -23.00 -0.23 7.61
C HIS A 79 -21.57 -0.17 7.07
N GLN A 80 -20.71 0.71 7.61
CA GLN A 80 -19.31 0.82 7.22
C GLN A 80 -18.55 -0.48 7.50
N LEU A 81 -18.83 -1.12 8.63
CA LEU A 81 -18.23 -2.42 8.97
C LEU A 81 -18.65 -3.52 7.99
N ASN A 82 -19.93 -3.55 7.61
CA ASN A 82 -20.44 -4.53 6.64
C ASN A 82 -19.77 -4.33 5.27
N ILE A 83 -19.71 -3.09 4.78
CA ILE A 83 -19.06 -2.78 3.50
C ILE A 83 -17.58 -3.20 3.54
N ALA A 84 -16.86 -2.77 4.57
CA ALA A 84 -15.43 -3.11 4.70
C ALA A 84 -15.22 -4.63 4.79
N HIS A 85 -16.08 -5.35 5.52
CA HIS A 85 -16.03 -6.80 5.64
C HIS A 85 -16.29 -7.51 4.30
N ASP A 86 -17.36 -7.13 3.61
CA ASP A 86 -17.76 -7.76 2.36
C ASP A 86 -16.74 -7.52 1.24
N VAL A 87 -16.24 -6.29 1.12
CA VAL A 87 -15.24 -5.92 0.12
C VAL A 87 -13.88 -6.55 0.45
N GLY A 88 -13.48 -6.50 1.72
CA GLY A 88 -12.19 -7.04 2.16
C GLY A 88 -12.02 -8.55 1.97
N ARG A 89 -13.12 -9.30 1.76
CA ARG A 89 -13.10 -10.74 1.48
C ARG A 89 -13.08 -11.10 -0.01
N ARG A 90 -13.33 -10.11 -0.87
CA ARG A 90 -13.32 -10.34 -2.33
C ARG A 90 -11.88 -10.45 -2.82
N HIS A 91 -11.66 -11.35 -3.75
CA HIS A 91 -10.41 -11.39 -4.50
C HIS A 91 -10.45 -10.31 -5.58
N ALA A 92 -9.44 -9.45 -5.64
CA ALA A 92 -9.36 -8.31 -6.57
C ALA A 92 -10.66 -7.49 -6.62
N PRO A 93 -11.06 -6.82 -5.52
CA PRO A 93 -12.34 -6.13 -5.45
C PRO A 93 -12.37 -4.93 -6.40
N ARG A 94 -13.41 -4.87 -7.25
CA ARG A 94 -13.79 -3.67 -8.00
C ARG A 94 -15.14 -3.20 -7.46
N VAL A 95 -15.14 -2.09 -6.73
CA VAL A 95 -16.33 -1.59 -6.04
C VAL A 95 -16.48 -0.08 -6.20
N LEU A 96 -17.72 0.36 -6.28
CA LEU A 96 -18.10 1.75 -6.19
C LEU A 96 -18.78 1.98 -4.84
N LEU A 97 -18.19 2.85 -4.01
CA LEU A 97 -18.81 3.32 -2.77
C LEU A 97 -19.72 4.50 -3.12
N ALA A 98 -21.03 4.25 -3.19
CA ALA A 98 -22.03 5.20 -3.70
C ALA A 98 -22.95 5.76 -2.60
N ASP A 99 -22.53 5.72 -1.35
CA ASP A 99 -23.28 6.26 -0.22
C ASP A 99 -23.46 7.78 -0.32
N GLU A 100 -24.47 8.30 0.38
CA GLU A 100 -24.74 9.74 0.42
C GLU A 100 -23.52 10.53 0.93
N VAL A 101 -23.44 11.80 0.54
CA VAL A 101 -22.40 12.71 0.99
C VAL A 101 -22.47 12.85 2.52
N GLY A 102 -21.32 12.73 3.19
CA GLY A 102 -21.22 12.83 4.65
C GLY A 102 -21.36 11.51 5.41
N LEU A 103 -21.69 10.39 4.79
CA LEU A 103 -21.78 9.07 5.46
C LEU A 103 -20.42 8.42 5.70
N GLY A 104 -19.34 9.05 5.26
CA GLY A 104 -17.98 8.60 5.58
C GLY A 104 -17.37 7.62 4.59
N LYS A 105 -17.62 7.79 3.29
CA LYS A 105 -16.99 6.98 2.22
C LYS A 105 -15.47 6.88 2.35
N THR A 106 -14.81 7.97 2.73
CA THR A 106 -13.35 7.98 3.00
C THR A 106 -12.98 7.01 4.12
N ILE A 107 -13.84 6.86 5.14
CA ILE A 107 -13.61 5.92 6.24
C ILE A 107 -13.80 4.49 5.76
N GLU A 108 -14.82 4.23 4.97
CA GLU A 108 -15.07 2.90 4.36
C GLU A 108 -13.91 2.47 3.47
N ALA A 109 -13.49 3.36 2.57
CA ALA A 109 -12.31 3.14 1.74
C ALA A 109 -11.05 2.89 2.60
N GLY A 110 -10.85 3.69 3.64
CA GLY A 110 -9.76 3.52 4.59
C GLY A 110 -9.80 2.19 5.36
N MET A 111 -10.98 1.71 5.74
CA MET A 111 -11.14 0.39 6.37
C MET A 111 -10.79 -0.74 5.42
N ILE A 112 -11.27 -0.68 4.17
CA ILE A 112 -10.97 -1.67 3.12
C ILE A 112 -9.45 -1.70 2.87
N LEU A 113 -8.87 -0.53 2.67
CA LEU A 113 -7.44 -0.34 2.40
C LEU A 113 -6.58 -0.87 3.56
N HIS A 114 -6.93 -0.51 4.79
CA HIS A 114 -6.24 -0.98 5.99
C HIS A 114 -6.32 -2.51 6.14
N GLN A 115 -7.47 -3.12 5.80
CA GLN A 115 -7.62 -4.57 5.81
C GLN A 115 -6.76 -5.24 4.73
N GLN A 116 -6.71 -4.70 3.51
CA GLN A 116 -5.90 -5.25 2.42
C GLN A 116 -4.40 -5.20 2.77
N LEU A 117 -3.94 -4.08 3.33
CA LEU A 117 -2.56 -3.93 3.80
C LEU A 117 -2.23 -4.89 4.95
N LEU A 118 -3.07 -4.99 5.98
CA LEU A 118 -2.83 -5.88 7.12
C LEU A 118 -2.89 -7.37 6.75
N SER A 119 -3.69 -7.74 5.76
CA SER A 119 -3.76 -9.13 5.28
C SER A 119 -2.60 -9.49 4.36
N GLY A 120 -1.83 -8.51 3.90
CA GLY A 120 -0.79 -8.70 2.88
C GLY A 120 -1.36 -8.95 1.49
N ALA A 121 -2.64 -8.63 1.26
CA ALA A 121 -3.26 -8.71 -0.07
C ALA A 121 -2.89 -7.50 -0.94
N ALA A 122 -2.47 -6.40 -0.33
CA ALA A 122 -1.90 -5.25 -0.99
C ALA A 122 -0.67 -4.77 -0.22
N GLU A 123 0.37 -4.39 -0.93
CA GLU A 123 1.60 -3.78 -0.39
C GLU A 123 1.78 -2.37 -0.95
N ARG A 124 1.38 -2.16 -2.21
CA ARG A 124 1.49 -0.87 -2.89
C ARG A 124 0.11 -0.28 -3.18
N VAL A 125 -0.12 0.93 -2.72
CA VAL A 125 -1.43 1.58 -2.83
C VAL A 125 -1.31 2.98 -3.41
N LEU A 126 -2.11 3.23 -4.45
CA LEU A 126 -2.29 4.55 -5.04
C LEU A 126 -3.68 5.10 -4.71
N ILE A 127 -3.72 6.31 -4.15
CA ILE A 127 -4.96 7.07 -3.93
C ILE A 127 -4.95 8.29 -4.84
N ILE A 128 -5.93 8.39 -5.73
CA ILE A 128 -6.13 9.53 -6.61
C ILE A 128 -7.33 10.33 -6.11
N VAL A 129 -7.08 11.59 -5.79
CA VAL A 129 -8.09 12.51 -5.24
C VAL A 129 -7.99 13.89 -5.88
N PRO A 130 -9.03 14.72 -5.84
CA PRO A 130 -8.90 16.14 -6.19
C PRO A 130 -7.81 16.82 -5.35
N GLU A 131 -7.08 17.76 -5.93
CA GLU A 131 -5.97 18.47 -5.26
C GLU A 131 -6.39 19.07 -3.92
N THR A 132 -7.60 19.61 -3.85
CA THR A 132 -8.18 20.20 -2.63
C THR A 132 -8.42 19.19 -1.50
N LEU A 133 -8.52 17.91 -1.79
CA LEU A 133 -8.80 16.84 -0.82
C LEU A 133 -7.55 16.05 -0.40
N GLN A 134 -6.41 16.27 -1.04
CA GLN A 134 -5.18 15.52 -0.76
C GLN A 134 -4.75 15.58 0.71
N HIS A 135 -4.71 16.79 1.28
CA HIS A 135 -4.33 16.95 2.68
C HIS A 135 -5.36 16.34 3.64
N GLN A 136 -6.64 16.40 3.30
CA GLN A 136 -7.68 15.77 4.11
C GLN A 136 -7.48 14.25 4.13
N TRP A 137 -7.27 13.62 2.98
CA TRP A 137 -7.00 12.18 2.88
C TRP A 137 -5.75 11.79 3.65
N LEU A 138 -4.67 12.54 3.51
CA LEU A 138 -3.41 12.29 4.23
C LEU A 138 -3.61 12.31 5.75
N VAL A 139 -4.34 13.31 6.26
CA VAL A 139 -4.64 13.44 7.69
C VAL A 139 -5.57 12.32 8.18
N GLU A 140 -6.60 11.98 7.41
CA GLU A 140 -7.54 10.91 7.76
C GLU A 140 -6.83 9.53 7.80
N MET A 141 -6.01 9.21 6.80
CA MET A 141 -5.24 7.96 6.76
C MET A 141 -4.27 7.88 7.94
N LEU A 142 -3.57 8.96 8.25
CA LEU A 142 -2.63 8.98 9.38
C LEU A 142 -3.36 8.89 10.73
N ARG A 143 -4.38 9.70 10.95
CA ARG A 143 -5.05 9.80 12.26
C ARG A 143 -5.89 8.59 12.60
N ARG A 144 -6.64 8.06 11.62
CA ARG A 144 -7.61 7.00 11.84
C ARG A 144 -7.03 5.60 11.67
N PHE A 145 -6.13 5.44 10.71
CA PHE A 145 -5.60 4.13 10.32
C PHE A 145 -4.10 3.97 10.61
N ASN A 146 -3.43 5.03 11.07
CA ASN A 146 -1.97 5.06 11.27
C ASN A 146 -1.18 4.71 9.99
N LEU A 147 -1.74 5.00 8.82
CA LEU A 147 -1.12 4.83 7.52
C LEU A 147 -0.45 6.13 7.09
N ARG A 148 0.82 6.03 6.74
CA ARG A 148 1.62 7.16 6.29
C ARG A 148 1.73 7.13 4.77
N PHE A 149 0.94 7.94 4.11
CA PHE A 149 1.01 8.14 2.68
C PHE A 149 2.00 9.26 2.35
N ALA A 150 2.70 9.09 1.22
CA ALA A 150 3.48 10.13 0.59
C ALA A 150 2.60 10.92 -0.38
N LEU A 151 2.59 12.23 -0.22
CA LEU A 151 1.96 13.12 -1.19
C LEU A 151 2.92 13.34 -2.36
N PHE A 152 2.51 13.01 -3.57
CA PHE A 152 3.26 13.27 -4.78
C PHE A 152 2.68 14.52 -5.49
N ASP A 153 3.50 15.53 -5.53
CA ASP A 153 3.34 16.76 -6.29
C ASP A 153 4.50 16.94 -7.28
N ASP A 154 4.58 18.09 -7.93
CA ASP A 154 5.61 18.36 -8.92
C ASP A 154 7.02 18.40 -8.31
N GLU A 155 7.15 18.95 -7.11
CA GLU A 155 8.42 19.08 -6.40
C GLU A 155 8.96 17.71 -6.01
N ARG A 156 8.14 16.91 -5.33
CA ARG A 156 8.52 15.56 -4.93
C ARG A 156 8.82 14.65 -6.12
N TYR A 157 8.05 14.75 -7.18
CA TYR A 157 8.29 13.97 -8.38
C TYR A 157 9.65 14.32 -9.01
N ALA A 158 9.99 15.61 -9.09
CA ALA A 158 11.27 16.06 -9.62
C ALA A 158 12.45 15.60 -8.75
N GLU A 159 12.31 15.68 -7.42
CA GLU A 159 13.32 15.19 -6.48
C GLU A 159 13.54 13.67 -6.64
N ALA A 160 12.46 12.89 -6.69
CA ALA A 160 12.53 11.44 -6.81
C ALA A 160 13.11 10.95 -8.15
N GLN A 161 13.00 11.74 -9.24
CA GLN A 161 13.64 11.43 -10.53
C GLN A 161 15.17 11.34 -10.47
N HIS A 162 15.81 11.98 -9.49
CA HIS A 162 17.25 11.92 -9.34
C HIS A 162 17.73 10.60 -8.69
N ASP A 163 16.85 9.97 -7.92
CA ASP A 163 17.20 8.84 -7.07
C ASP A 163 16.73 7.48 -7.62
N ALA A 164 15.75 7.46 -8.50
CA ALA A 164 15.15 6.23 -9.02
C ALA A 164 14.78 6.34 -10.50
N TYR A 165 14.81 5.21 -11.21
CA TYR A 165 14.35 5.13 -12.59
C TYR A 165 12.87 5.50 -12.72
N ASN A 166 12.03 4.97 -11.83
CA ASN A 166 10.63 5.37 -11.69
C ASN A 166 10.45 6.08 -10.34
N PRO A 167 10.09 7.37 -10.30
CA PRO A 167 9.92 8.13 -9.07
C PRO A 167 8.94 7.51 -8.07
N PHE A 168 7.91 6.80 -8.55
CA PHE A 168 6.90 6.19 -7.70
C PHE A 168 7.38 4.91 -7.00
N ASP A 169 8.51 4.35 -7.40
CA ASP A 169 9.10 3.19 -6.72
C ASP A 169 9.74 3.55 -5.38
N THR A 170 9.90 4.84 -5.11
CA THR A 170 10.45 5.32 -3.82
C THR A 170 9.49 5.15 -2.65
N GLU A 171 8.19 4.97 -2.91
CA GLU A 171 7.14 4.90 -1.89
C GLU A 171 6.12 3.79 -2.19
N GLN A 172 5.63 3.15 -1.15
CA GLN A 172 4.60 2.11 -1.26
C GLN A 172 3.18 2.67 -1.21
N LEU A 173 2.97 3.73 -0.42
CA LEU A 173 1.67 4.35 -0.20
C LEU A 173 1.69 5.77 -0.73
N VAL A 174 1.00 6.01 -1.83
CA VAL A 174 1.03 7.29 -2.56
C VAL A 174 -0.35 7.91 -2.66
N ILE A 175 -0.40 9.22 -2.44
CA ILE A 175 -1.55 10.08 -2.77
C ILE A 175 -1.10 11.08 -3.82
N CYS A 176 -1.87 11.22 -4.90
CA CYS A 176 -1.67 12.29 -5.88
C CYS A 176 -3.00 12.80 -6.44
N SER A 177 -2.98 13.90 -7.18
CA SER A 177 -4.16 14.35 -7.93
C SER A 177 -4.18 13.77 -9.34
N LEU A 178 -5.38 13.67 -9.91
CA LEU A 178 -5.53 13.25 -11.29
C LEU A 178 -4.91 14.27 -12.26
N ASP A 179 -5.00 15.55 -11.94
CA ASP A 179 -4.37 16.61 -12.74
C ASP A 179 -2.84 16.50 -12.73
N PHE A 180 -2.26 16.21 -11.57
CA PHE A 180 -0.84 15.92 -11.44
C PHE A 180 -0.44 14.69 -12.29
N ALA A 181 -1.19 13.58 -12.20
CA ALA A 181 -0.93 12.35 -12.96
C ALA A 181 -0.94 12.59 -14.48
N ARG A 182 -1.88 13.41 -14.96
CA ARG A 182 -2.09 13.71 -16.38
C ARG A 182 -1.24 14.84 -16.93
N ARG A 183 -0.48 15.55 -16.10
CA ARG A 183 0.31 16.74 -16.52
C ARG A 183 1.34 16.42 -17.60
N SER A 184 1.86 15.20 -17.63
CA SER A 184 2.71 14.71 -18.72
C SER A 184 2.44 13.23 -19.01
N LYS A 185 2.65 12.82 -20.26
CA LYS A 185 2.52 11.42 -20.68
C LYS A 185 3.49 10.52 -19.91
N GLN A 186 4.74 10.96 -19.75
CA GLN A 186 5.77 10.23 -19.01
C GLN A 186 5.36 9.96 -17.55
N ARG A 187 4.70 10.93 -16.91
CA ARG A 187 4.26 10.78 -15.51
C ARG A 187 3.17 9.72 -15.38
N LEU A 188 2.23 9.70 -16.31
CA LEU A 188 1.20 8.66 -16.35
C LEU A 188 1.81 7.28 -16.67
N GLU A 189 2.78 7.21 -17.58
CA GLU A 189 3.54 5.98 -17.86
C GLU A 189 4.25 5.47 -16.61
N HIS A 190 4.97 6.32 -15.88
CA HIS A 190 5.61 5.95 -14.61
C HIS A 190 4.61 5.46 -13.55
N LEU A 191 3.43 6.08 -13.46
CA LEU A 191 2.36 5.62 -12.56
C LEU A 191 1.85 4.23 -12.95
N CYS A 192 1.67 3.95 -14.24
CA CYS A 192 1.24 2.65 -14.72
C CYS A 192 2.31 1.56 -14.52
N GLU A 193 3.59 1.92 -14.67
CA GLU A 193 4.71 0.99 -14.49
C GLU A 193 5.00 0.65 -13.02
N ALA A 194 4.47 1.44 -12.09
CA ALA A 194 4.77 1.28 -10.66
C ALA A 194 4.07 0.08 -9.98
N GLU A 195 3.27 -0.71 -10.72
CA GLU A 195 2.64 -1.96 -10.27
C GLU A 195 1.89 -1.82 -8.93
N TRP A 196 0.77 -1.08 -8.94
CA TRP A 196 -0.07 -0.89 -7.76
C TRP A 196 -0.96 -2.11 -7.50
N ASP A 197 -1.00 -2.59 -6.25
CA ASP A 197 -1.91 -3.67 -5.84
C ASP A 197 -3.33 -3.15 -5.61
N LEU A 198 -3.46 -1.89 -5.21
CA LEU A 198 -4.75 -1.27 -4.93
C LEU A 198 -4.79 0.18 -5.40
N LEU A 199 -5.80 0.49 -6.20
CA LEU A 199 -6.12 1.84 -6.65
C LEU A 199 -7.42 2.32 -5.98
N VAL A 200 -7.37 3.50 -5.37
CA VAL A 200 -8.54 4.20 -4.84
C VAL A 200 -8.71 5.52 -5.58
N VAL A 201 -9.89 5.75 -6.12
CA VAL A 201 -10.21 7.01 -6.82
C VAL A 201 -11.38 7.69 -6.12
N ASP A 202 -11.14 8.87 -5.57
CA ASP A 202 -12.20 9.70 -4.98
C ASP A 202 -12.88 10.56 -6.04
N GLU A 203 -14.10 11.00 -5.74
CA GLU A 203 -14.93 11.81 -6.64
C GLU A 203 -15.08 11.20 -8.05
N ALA A 204 -15.25 9.88 -8.12
CA ALA A 204 -15.35 9.12 -9.36
C ALA A 204 -16.48 9.59 -10.29
N HIS A 205 -17.42 10.41 -9.80
CA HIS A 205 -18.46 10.99 -10.62
C HIS A 205 -17.93 11.99 -11.68
N HIS A 206 -16.69 12.44 -11.55
CA HIS A 206 -16.02 13.23 -12.60
C HIS A 206 -15.51 12.39 -13.77
N LEU A 207 -15.46 11.05 -13.62
CA LEU A 207 -15.04 10.12 -14.65
C LEU A 207 -16.20 9.87 -15.62
N VAL A 208 -16.34 10.71 -16.62
CA VAL A 208 -17.43 10.57 -17.60
C VAL A 208 -17.03 9.53 -18.64
N TRP A 209 -17.80 8.45 -18.68
CA TRP A 209 -17.68 7.43 -19.71
C TRP A 209 -18.76 7.59 -20.77
N SER A 210 -18.37 7.44 -22.03
CA SER A 210 -19.29 7.27 -23.18
C SER A 210 -18.65 6.34 -24.19
N GLU A 211 -19.46 5.63 -24.97
CA GLU A 211 -19.00 4.66 -25.98
C GLU A 211 -18.14 5.31 -27.05
N ASP A 212 -18.52 6.51 -27.51
CA ASP A 212 -17.85 7.21 -28.61
C ASP A 212 -16.69 8.10 -28.17
N ALA A 213 -16.75 8.69 -26.99
CA ALA A 213 -15.77 9.68 -26.52
C ALA A 213 -15.66 9.70 -24.97
N PRO A 214 -15.00 8.72 -24.34
CA PRO A 214 -14.75 8.76 -22.92
C PRO A 214 -13.89 9.97 -22.53
N SER A 215 -14.13 10.53 -21.36
CA SER A 215 -13.35 11.68 -20.86
C SER A 215 -11.87 11.31 -20.70
N ARG A 216 -11.00 12.30 -20.81
CA ARG A 216 -9.55 12.08 -20.61
C ARG A 216 -9.23 11.61 -19.20
N GLU A 217 -10.05 12.02 -18.23
CA GLU A 217 -9.99 11.59 -16.83
C GLU A 217 -10.26 10.09 -16.73
N TYR A 218 -11.34 9.64 -17.36
CA TYR A 218 -11.70 8.22 -17.41
C TYR A 218 -10.59 7.40 -18.08
N GLN A 219 -10.09 7.82 -19.23
CA GLN A 219 -9.02 7.12 -19.95
C GLN A 219 -7.74 6.96 -19.12
N ALA A 220 -7.37 7.99 -18.35
CA ALA A 220 -6.20 7.91 -17.48
C ALA A 220 -6.39 6.90 -16.35
N ILE A 221 -7.57 6.87 -15.71
CA ILE A 221 -7.87 5.90 -14.66
C ILE A 221 -8.00 4.49 -15.23
N GLU A 222 -8.57 4.32 -16.42
CA GLU A 222 -8.67 3.02 -17.10
C GLU A 222 -7.29 2.42 -17.41
N GLN A 223 -6.29 3.25 -17.72
CA GLN A 223 -4.91 2.80 -17.92
C GLN A 223 -4.23 2.35 -16.63
N LEU A 224 -4.65 2.89 -15.48
CA LEU A 224 -4.10 2.57 -14.17
C LEU A 224 -4.78 1.36 -13.50
N ALA A 225 -5.99 0.96 -13.94
CA ALA A 225 -6.84 -0.06 -13.33
C ALA A 225 -6.75 -1.42 -14.02
#